data_788a924ed0e23866e9e367a0d8d4279f
#
_entry.id   788a924ed0e23866e9e367a0d8d4279f
#
_cell.length_a   1.000
_cell.length_b   1.000
_cell.length_c   1.000
_cell.angle_alpha   90.00
_cell.angle_beta   90.00
_cell.angle_gamma   90.00
#
_symmetry.space_group_name_H-M   'P 1'
#
loop_
_entity.id
_entity.type
_entity.pdbx_description
1 polymer ?
#
loop_
_entity_poly.entity_id
_entity_poly.type
_entity_poly.pdbx_seq_one_letter_code
_entity_poly.pdbx_strand_id
1 'polypeptide(L)'
;IVLSGNQYGMDIQHRIGWLLLGLILVSSVLIYFVGRLYATRMVDRIDAAYQSEKAFISNASHELNNPLTAIQGECEISLLKERSPEEYQAALRRIATETSRIIQLIKHLLFLSHGDKEIQKSAMETIFLADFLMQFSSARISFSPDNFSYMISANPYLLKIAIKNILSNACKYSDDKSVEMRLRGSVLTISDRGIGIPPEELKRIFQPFYRASNTREYAGHGVGLSLSLRILSTYGAKVNIISDLGVGTS
;
A
#
# COMPACT_ATOMS: atom_id res chain seq x y z
N ILE A 1 59.86 9.53 -58.84
CA ILE A 1 59.60 8.65 -57.72
C ILE A 1 58.83 9.35 -56.58
N VAL A 2 58.56 10.68 -56.67
CA VAL A 2 57.85 11.44 -55.57
C VAL A 2 56.32 11.49 -55.74
N LEU A 3 55.77 11.14 -56.92
CA LEU A 3 54.33 11.26 -57.18
C LEU A 3 53.45 10.07 -56.67
N SER A 4 54.02 8.92 -56.34
CA SER A 4 53.23 7.77 -55.89
C SER A 4 52.86 7.82 -54.40
N GLY A 5 53.60 8.55 -53.57
CA GLY A 5 53.33 8.69 -52.14
C GLY A 5 52.08 9.51 -51.78
N ASN A 6 51.72 10.44 -52.66
CA ASN A 6 50.60 11.35 -52.41
C ASN A 6 49.21 10.68 -52.70
N GLN A 7 49.17 9.75 -53.71
CA GLN A 7 47.94 8.98 -53.98
C GLN A 7 47.62 7.97 -52.89
N TYR A 8 48.61 7.25 -52.34
CA TYR A 8 48.42 6.32 -51.23
C TYR A 8 47.90 7.04 -49.94
N GLY A 9 48.42 8.24 -49.69
CA GLY A 9 47.96 9.06 -48.55
C GLY A 9 46.50 9.48 -48.65
N MET A 10 46.06 9.87 -49.87
CA MET A 10 44.67 10.28 -50.11
C MET A 10 43.69 9.12 -50.03
N ASP A 11 44.05 7.93 -50.52
CA ASP A 11 43.23 6.73 -50.43
C ASP A 11 43.00 6.28 -48.96
N ILE A 12 44.03 6.37 -48.14
CA ILE A 12 43.94 6.06 -46.71
C ILE A 12 43.05 7.06 -46.01
N GLN A 13 43.15 8.36 -46.29
CA GLN A 13 42.29 9.41 -45.71
C GLN A 13 40.83 9.20 -46.09
N HIS A 14 40.52 8.84 -47.34
CA HIS A 14 39.13 8.55 -47.77
C HIS A 14 38.58 7.31 -47.07
N ARG A 15 39.36 6.23 -46.93
CA ARG A 15 38.92 5.02 -46.19
C ARG A 15 38.65 5.30 -44.72
N ILE A 16 39.52 6.05 -44.05
CA ILE A 16 39.28 6.47 -42.64
C ILE A 16 38.05 7.36 -42.54
N GLY A 17 37.84 8.28 -43.48
CA GLY A 17 36.65 9.14 -43.56
C GLY A 17 35.36 8.34 -43.64
N TRP A 18 35.30 7.34 -44.54
CA TRP A 18 34.15 6.45 -44.67
C TRP A 18 33.89 5.60 -43.45
N LEU A 19 34.93 5.09 -42.75
CA LEU A 19 34.81 4.34 -41.51
C LEU A 19 34.26 5.21 -40.37
N LEU A 20 34.76 6.43 -40.23
CA LEU A 20 34.27 7.38 -39.25
C LEU A 20 32.81 7.78 -39.50
N LEU A 21 32.46 8.00 -40.77
CA LEU A 21 31.08 8.32 -41.16
C LEU A 21 30.12 7.17 -40.87
N GLY A 22 30.54 5.93 -41.14
CA GLY A 22 29.80 4.72 -40.80
C GLY A 22 29.63 4.55 -39.28
N LEU A 23 30.72 4.80 -38.51
CA LEU A 23 30.64 4.74 -37.04
C LEU A 23 29.69 5.77 -36.44
N ILE A 24 29.70 7.02 -36.96
CA ILE A 24 28.76 8.09 -36.56
C ILE A 24 27.32 7.71 -36.87
N LEU A 25 27.10 7.13 -38.05
CA LEU A 25 25.75 6.72 -38.47
C LEU A 25 25.19 5.59 -37.58
N VAL A 26 26.02 4.57 -37.33
CA VAL A 26 25.65 3.47 -36.43
C VAL A 26 25.40 3.96 -35.00
N SER A 27 26.27 4.81 -34.48
CA SER A 27 26.10 5.37 -33.11
C SER A 27 24.84 6.25 -33.02
N SER A 28 24.55 7.05 -34.03
CA SER A 28 23.33 7.88 -34.08
C SER A 28 22.05 7.04 -34.08
N VAL A 29 22.02 5.96 -34.87
CA VAL A 29 20.91 5.01 -34.89
C VAL A 29 20.76 4.33 -33.52
N LEU A 30 21.84 3.88 -32.94
CA LEU A 30 21.82 3.26 -31.60
C LEU A 30 21.28 4.22 -30.54
N ILE A 31 21.78 5.47 -30.52
CA ILE A 31 21.33 6.51 -29.58
C ILE A 31 19.84 6.79 -29.76
N TYR A 32 19.36 6.86 -31.02
CA TYR A 32 17.95 7.07 -31.32
C TYR A 32 17.07 5.93 -30.77
N PHE A 33 17.46 4.66 -30.99
CA PHE A 33 16.70 3.51 -30.49
C PHE A 33 16.70 3.42 -28.98
N VAL A 34 17.85 3.61 -28.33
CA VAL A 34 17.95 3.63 -26.87
C VAL A 34 17.13 4.76 -26.27
N GLY A 35 17.25 5.98 -26.85
CA GLY A 35 16.47 7.12 -26.42
C GLY A 35 14.94 6.91 -26.55
N ARG A 36 14.51 6.32 -27.67
CA ARG A 36 13.10 5.98 -27.88
C ARG A 36 12.59 4.93 -26.87
N LEU A 37 13.35 3.86 -26.64
CA LEU A 37 12.99 2.83 -25.65
C LEU A 37 12.91 3.42 -24.23
N TYR A 38 13.82 4.33 -23.89
CA TYR A 38 13.81 4.98 -22.58
C TYR A 38 12.61 5.95 -22.44
N ALA A 39 12.35 6.75 -23.48
CA ALA A 39 11.25 7.70 -23.48
C ALA A 39 9.87 7.01 -23.38
N THR A 40 9.64 5.93 -24.13
CA THR A 40 8.37 5.18 -24.03
C THR A 40 8.18 4.61 -22.63
N ARG A 41 9.20 3.97 -22.04
CA ARG A 41 9.11 3.44 -20.68
C ARG A 41 8.89 4.51 -19.61
N MET A 42 9.44 5.71 -19.80
CA MET A 42 9.21 6.85 -18.90
C MET A 42 7.78 7.35 -19.00
N VAL A 43 7.26 7.54 -20.23
CA VAL A 43 5.87 7.94 -20.44
C VAL A 43 4.90 6.94 -19.84
N ASP A 44 5.10 5.64 -20.08
CA ASP A 44 4.24 4.59 -19.50
C ASP A 44 4.22 4.62 -17.96
N ARG A 45 5.37 4.88 -17.33
CA ARG A 45 5.46 5.02 -15.87
C ARG A 45 4.74 6.26 -15.34
N ILE A 46 4.89 7.40 -16.04
CA ILE A 46 4.22 8.65 -15.66
C ILE A 46 2.71 8.49 -15.82
N ASP A 47 2.27 7.88 -16.92
CA ASP A 47 0.84 7.65 -17.17
C ASP A 47 0.24 6.68 -16.14
N ALA A 48 0.93 5.60 -15.83
CA ALA A 48 0.51 4.67 -14.76
C ALA A 48 0.43 5.36 -13.39
N ALA A 49 1.39 6.22 -13.04
CA ALA A 49 1.37 6.99 -11.79
C ALA A 49 0.19 7.98 -11.77
N TYR A 50 -0.04 8.69 -12.88
CA TYR A 50 -1.16 9.63 -13.03
C TYR A 50 -2.52 8.94 -12.92
N GLN A 51 -2.71 7.80 -13.59
CA GLN A 51 -3.94 7.02 -13.50
C GLN A 51 -4.17 6.49 -12.08
N SER A 52 -3.10 6.05 -11.40
CA SER A 52 -3.16 5.62 -9.99
C SER A 52 -3.58 6.77 -9.06
N GLU A 53 -3.01 7.98 -9.25
CA GLU A 53 -3.37 9.17 -8.48
C GLU A 53 -4.82 9.59 -8.72
N LYS A 54 -5.27 9.61 -9.98
CA LYS A 54 -6.64 9.92 -10.35
C LYS A 54 -7.63 8.92 -9.74
N ALA A 55 -7.33 7.62 -9.81
CA ALA A 55 -8.14 6.59 -9.18
C ALA A 55 -8.17 6.74 -7.65
N PHE A 56 -7.04 7.09 -7.03
CA PHE A 56 -6.96 7.35 -5.58
C PHE A 56 -7.89 8.51 -5.17
N ILE A 57 -7.84 9.64 -5.87
CA ILE A 57 -8.71 10.81 -5.58
C ILE A 57 -10.18 10.46 -5.79
N SER A 58 -10.52 9.77 -6.88
CA SER A 58 -11.89 9.35 -7.17
C SER A 58 -12.44 8.43 -6.09
N ASN A 59 -11.68 7.39 -5.73
CA ASN A 59 -12.08 6.43 -4.70
C ASN A 59 -12.18 7.09 -3.32
N ALA A 60 -11.25 7.98 -2.96
CA ALA A 60 -11.31 8.75 -1.72
C ALA A 60 -12.60 9.58 -1.63
N SER A 61 -12.96 10.25 -2.74
CA SER A 61 -14.20 11.04 -2.81
C SER A 61 -15.44 10.18 -2.63
N HIS A 62 -15.50 9.01 -3.27
CA HIS A 62 -16.61 8.07 -3.10
C HIS A 62 -16.71 7.53 -1.68
N GLU A 63 -15.59 7.13 -1.08
CA GLU A 63 -15.56 6.59 0.28
C GLU A 63 -15.83 7.64 1.37
N LEU A 64 -15.61 8.93 1.09
CA LEU A 64 -16.00 10.03 1.97
C LEU A 64 -17.47 10.38 1.82
N ASN A 65 -18.00 10.35 0.60
CA ASN A 65 -19.41 10.72 0.35
C ASN A 65 -20.39 9.70 0.94
N ASN A 66 -20.05 8.41 0.98
CA ASN A 66 -20.94 7.38 1.53
C ASN A 66 -21.36 7.65 2.98
N PRO A 67 -20.44 7.81 3.96
CA PRO A 67 -20.82 8.11 5.34
C PRO A 67 -21.45 9.49 5.50
N LEU A 68 -21.07 10.49 4.69
CA LEU A 68 -21.70 11.81 4.69
C LEU A 68 -23.18 11.72 4.30
N THR A 69 -23.49 10.96 3.26
CA THR A 69 -24.87 10.71 2.83
C THR A 69 -25.67 9.97 3.91
N ALA A 70 -25.04 9.01 4.61
CA ALA A 70 -25.67 8.31 5.72
C ALA A 70 -25.97 9.25 6.90
N ILE A 71 -25.03 10.15 7.25
CA ILE A 71 -25.23 11.18 8.29
C ILE A 71 -26.36 12.12 7.89
N GLN A 72 -26.33 12.63 6.66
CA GLN A 72 -27.36 13.53 6.15
C GLN A 72 -28.74 12.88 6.20
N GLY A 73 -28.87 11.64 5.70
CA GLY A 73 -30.13 10.91 5.73
C GLY A 73 -30.66 10.68 7.15
N GLU A 74 -29.75 10.36 8.11
CA GLU A 74 -30.15 10.20 9.52
C GLU A 74 -30.66 11.51 10.14
N CYS A 75 -30.04 12.64 9.80
CA CYS A 75 -30.47 13.97 10.22
C CYS A 75 -31.84 14.32 9.61
N GLU A 76 -32.02 14.15 8.30
CA GLU A 76 -33.27 14.43 7.60
C GLU A 76 -34.42 13.61 8.18
N ILE A 77 -34.24 12.29 8.34
CA ILE A 77 -35.25 11.41 8.92
C ILE A 77 -35.57 11.81 10.37
N SER A 78 -34.56 12.25 11.14
CA SER A 78 -34.77 12.68 12.54
C SER A 78 -35.50 14.01 12.67
N LEU A 79 -35.49 14.84 11.62
CA LEU A 79 -36.18 16.13 11.56
C LEU A 79 -37.58 16.02 10.96
N LEU A 80 -37.96 14.94 10.27
CA LEU A 80 -39.22 14.78 9.59
C LEU A 80 -40.41 14.65 10.56
N LYS A 81 -40.21 14.10 11.75
CA LYS A 81 -41.26 13.91 12.78
C LYS A 81 -40.63 13.85 14.16
N GLU A 82 -41.44 14.15 15.17
CA GLU A 82 -41.07 13.92 16.56
C GLU A 82 -40.79 12.43 16.83
N ARG A 83 -39.72 12.16 17.59
CA ARG A 83 -39.27 10.83 17.95
C ARG A 83 -39.11 10.71 19.47
N SER A 84 -39.05 9.49 19.96
CA SER A 84 -38.74 9.27 21.36
C SER A 84 -37.26 9.66 21.68
N PRO A 85 -36.93 9.97 22.93
CA PRO A 85 -35.56 10.25 23.33
C PRO A 85 -34.59 9.11 22.98
N GLU A 86 -35.06 7.85 23.08
CA GLU A 86 -34.27 6.65 22.74
C GLU A 86 -33.96 6.58 21.25
N GLU A 87 -34.93 6.94 20.39
CA GLU A 87 -34.76 6.99 18.94
C GLU A 87 -33.77 8.09 18.54
N TYR A 88 -33.80 9.27 19.18
CA TYR A 88 -32.84 10.33 18.98
C TYR A 88 -31.45 9.92 19.45
N GLN A 89 -31.32 9.23 20.58
CA GLN A 89 -30.05 8.71 21.03
C GLN A 89 -29.44 7.68 20.06
N ALA A 90 -30.29 6.81 19.51
CA ALA A 90 -29.84 5.83 18.51
C ALA A 90 -29.37 6.53 17.22
N ALA A 91 -30.06 7.56 16.75
CA ALA A 91 -29.69 8.38 15.61
C ALA A 91 -28.31 9.07 15.84
N LEU A 92 -28.15 9.73 16.99
CA LEU A 92 -26.91 10.39 17.37
C LEU A 92 -25.74 9.41 17.47
N ARG A 93 -25.94 8.19 17.97
CA ARG A 93 -24.90 7.13 18.00
C ARG A 93 -24.51 6.71 16.58
N ARG A 94 -25.44 6.55 15.64
CA ARG A 94 -25.14 6.26 14.24
C ARG A 94 -24.35 7.39 13.60
N ILE A 95 -24.75 8.64 13.78
CA ILE A 95 -24.03 9.82 13.29
C ILE A 95 -22.61 9.86 13.87
N ALA A 96 -22.44 9.66 15.16
CA ALA A 96 -21.12 9.64 15.81
C ALA A 96 -20.22 8.52 15.26
N THR A 97 -20.79 7.35 14.95
CA THR A 97 -20.08 6.24 14.36
C THR A 97 -19.58 6.57 12.95
N GLU A 98 -20.45 7.13 12.09
CA GLU A 98 -20.06 7.52 10.73
C GLU A 98 -19.04 8.68 10.74
N THR A 99 -19.20 9.65 11.64
CA THR A 99 -18.22 10.74 11.83
C THR A 99 -16.86 10.18 12.23
N SER A 100 -16.80 9.20 13.14
CA SER A 100 -15.56 8.54 13.54
C SER A 100 -14.89 7.78 12.37
N ARG A 101 -15.70 7.16 11.51
CA ARG A 101 -15.19 6.51 10.27
C ARG A 101 -14.57 7.52 9.31
N ILE A 102 -15.20 8.68 9.10
CA ILE A 102 -14.66 9.75 8.26
C ILE A 102 -13.33 10.23 8.80
N ILE A 103 -13.24 10.50 10.11
CA ILE A 103 -12.00 10.96 10.75
C ILE A 103 -10.87 9.94 10.55
N GLN A 104 -11.15 8.65 10.71
CA GLN A 104 -10.15 7.61 10.47
C GLN A 104 -9.73 7.54 9.00
N LEU A 105 -10.68 7.63 8.07
CA LEU A 105 -10.38 7.62 6.64
C LEU A 105 -9.50 8.81 6.25
N ILE A 106 -9.83 10.02 6.70
CA ILE A 106 -9.02 11.22 6.46
C ILE A 106 -7.59 11.05 7.00
N LYS A 107 -7.42 10.54 8.23
CA LYS A 107 -6.09 10.26 8.79
C LYS A 107 -5.30 9.27 7.94
N HIS A 108 -5.94 8.21 7.44
CA HIS A 108 -5.30 7.24 6.56
C HIS A 108 -4.90 7.86 5.21
N LEU A 109 -5.76 8.70 4.62
CA LEU A 109 -5.48 9.39 3.35
C LEU A 109 -4.32 10.38 3.49
N LEU A 110 -4.32 11.19 4.55
CA LEU A 110 -3.22 12.13 4.84
C LEU A 110 -1.90 11.38 5.01
N PHE A 111 -1.92 10.25 5.72
CA PHE A 111 -0.73 9.42 5.88
C PHE A 111 -0.25 8.82 4.56
N LEU A 112 -1.16 8.32 3.71
CA LEU A 112 -0.81 7.81 2.39
C LEU A 112 -0.28 8.91 1.45
N SER A 113 -0.70 10.15 1.62
CA SER A 113 -0.24 11.29 0.82
C SER A 113 1.12 11.85 1.31
N HIS A 114 1.32 12.00 2.61
CA HIS A 114 2.47 12.71 3.21
C HIS A 114 3.26 11.87 4.20
N GLY A 115 2.98 10.57 4.32
CA GLY A 115 3.46 9.70 5.40
C GLY A 115 4.97 9.69 5.59
N ASP A 116 5.76 9.80 4.52
CA ASP A 116 7.22 9.79 4.62
C ASP A 116 7.75 10.99 5.45
N LYS A 117 7.11 12.15 5.32
CA LYS A 117 7.47 13.35 6.10
C LYS A 117 7.00 13.26 7.56
N GLU A 118 5.85 12.65 7.82
CA GLU A 118 5.33 12.43 9.17
C GLU A 118 6.13 11.34 9.90
N ILE A 119 6.49 10.26 9.22
CA ILE A 119 7.33 9.20 9.80
C ILE A 119 8.72 9.75 10.15
N GLN A 120 9.34 10.55 9.27
CA GLN A 120 10.65 11.16 9.53
C GLN A 120 10.63 12.15 10.71
N LYS A 121 9.50 12.79 10.97
CA LYS A 121 9.33 13.72 12.12
C LYS A 121 8.89 13.02 13.39
N SER A 122 8.41 11.79 13.33
CA SER A 122 7.92 11.07 14.49
C SER A 122 9.08 10.54 15.33
N ALA A 123 8.95 10.64 16.66
CA ALA A 123 9.95 10.11 17.57
C ALA A 123 10.10 8.59 17.38
N MET A 124 11.33 8.16 17.11
CA MET A 124 11.70 6.75 17.04
C MET A 124 12.11 6.27 18.42
N GLU A 125 11.60 5.14 18.83
CA GLU A 125 11.90 4.52 20.10
C GLU A 125 12.43 3.10 19.90
N THR A 126 13.25 2.62 20.82
CA THR A 126 13.64 1.22 20.86
C THR A 126 12.53 0.43 21.55
N ILE A 127 11.97 -0.52 20.81
CA ILE A 127 10.81 -1.31 21.24
C ILE A 127 11.22 -2.77 21.35
N PHE A 128 10.98 -3.41 22.49
CA PHE A 128 10.98 -4.88 22.59
C PHE A 128 9.74 -5.41 21.86
N LEU A 129 9.96 -6.07 20.73
CA LEU A 129 8.87 -6.40 19.82
C LEU A 129 7.87 -7.38 20.45
N ALA A 130 8.34 -8.36 21.20
CA ALA A 130 7.46 -9.33 21.87
C ALA A 130 6.54 -8.65 22.89
N ASP A 131 7.08 -7.77 23.76
CA ASP A 131 6.30 -7.04 24.75
C ASP A 131 5.29 -6.12 24.08
N PHE A 132 5.70 -5.45 23.01
CA PHE A 132 4.80 -4.59 22.23
C PHE A 132 3.66 -5.39 21.59
N LEU A 133 3.92 -6.58 21.06
CA LEU A 133 2.91 -7.42 20.43
C LEU A 133 1.96 -8.07 21.43
N MET A 134 2.39 -8.30 22.66
CA MET A 134 1.57 -8.92 23.72
C MET A 134 0.28 -8.13 24.00
N GLN A 135 0.29 -6.81 23.82
CA GLN A 135 -0.89 -5.97 24.00
C GLN A 135 -2.06 -6.29 23.05
N PHE A 136 -1.80 -6.99 21.94
CA PHE A 136 -2.82 -7.39 20.97
C PHE A 136 -3.42 -8.77 21.25
N SER A 137 -2.87 -9.51 22.22
CA SER A 137 -3.39 -10.80 22.64
C SER A 137 -4.80 -10.65 23.21
N SER A 138 -5.71 -11.55 22.83
CA SER A 138 -7.11 -11.51 23.24
C SER A 138 -7.71 -12.92 23.16
N ALA A 139 -8.98 -13.09 23.50
CA ALA A 139 -9.67 -14.38 23.36
C ALA A 139 -9.66 -14.92 21.91
N ARG A 140 -9.56 -14.03 20.91
CA ARG A 140 -9.52 -14.39 19.49
C ARG A 140 -8.12 -14.40 18.88
N ILE A 141 -7.15 -13.75 19.53
CA ILE A 141 -5.79 -13.59 19.02
C ILE A 141 -4.82 -14.23 19.99
N SER A 142 -4.27 -15.39 19.60
CA SER A 142 -3.19 -16.04 20.35
C SER A 142 -1.84 -15.50 19.92
N PHE A 143 -0.93 -15.28 20.88
CA PHE A 143 0.42 -14.83 20.61
C PHE A 143 1.46 -15.80 21.18
N SER A 144 2.40 -16.22 20.34
CA SER A 144 3.48 -17.14 20.70
C SER A 144 4.84 -16.56 20.29
N PRO A 145 5.54 -15.84 21.17
CA PRO A 145 6.91 -15.40 20.94
C PRO A 145 7.92 -16.52 21.27
N ASP A 146 8.99 -16.61 20.49
CA ASP A 146 10.16 -17.45 20.83
C ASP A 146 11.33 -16.60 21.37
N ASN A 147 11.30 -15.30 21.17
CA ASN A 147 12.36 -14.38 21.59
C ASN A 147 11.78 -13.07 22.14
N PHE A 148 12.00 -12.80 23.42
CA PHE A 148 11.61 -11.56 24.09
C PHE A 148 12.64 -10.44 23.95
N SER A 149 13.87 -10.75 23.54
CA SER A 149 14.98 -9.79 23.46
C SER A 149 15.10 -9.09 22.11
N TYR A 150 14.26 -9.43 21.13
CA TYR A 150 14.33 -8.80 19.81
C TYR A 150 13.80 -7.37 19.85
N MET A 151 14.68 -6.43 19.50
CA MET A 151 14.38 -5.00 19.52
C MET A 151 14.33 -4.42 18.11
N ILE A 152 13.43 -3.47 17.91
CA ILE A 152 13.32 -2.65 16.69
C ILE A 152 13.32 -1.17 17.05
N SER A 153 13.75 -0.34 16.11
CA SER A 153 13.60 1.12 16.20
C SER A 153 12.40 1.53 15.35
N ALA A 154 11.34 1.99 15.99
CA ALA A 154 10.11 2.41 15.31
C ALA A 154 9.34 3.43 16.15
N ASN A 155 8.40 4.14 15.53
CA ASN A 155 7.40 4.90 16.29
C ASN A 155 6.31 3.94 16.80
N PRO A 156 6.07 3.84 18.11
CA PRO A 156 5.11 2.90 18.71
C PRO A 156 3.68 3.10 18.20
N TYR A 157 3.27 4.36 18.00
CA TYR A 157 1.93 4.69 17.54
C TYR A 157 1.69 4.22 16.11
N LEU A 158 2.63 4.46 15.20
CA LEU A 158 2.53 4.04 13.81
C LEU A 158 2.60 2.51 13.67
N LEU A 159 3.51 1.88 14.41
CA LEU A 159 3.60 0.42 14.46
C LEU A 159 2.29 -0.20 14.96
N LYS A 160 1.67 0.40 15.99
CA LYS A 160 0.38 -0.03 16.51
C LYS A 160 -0.72 0.04 15.45
N ILE A 161 -0.75 1.11 14.65
CA ILE A 161 -1.71 1.26 13.54
C ILE A 161 -1.53 0.13 12.53
N ALA A 162 -0.28 -0.13 12.10
CA ALA A 162 0.00 -1.15 11.10
C ALA A 162 -0.42 -2.55 11.58
N ILE A 163 0.00 -2.95 12.77
CA ILE A 163 -0.32 -4.27 13.34
C ILE A 163 -1.84 -4.40 13.58
N LYS A 164 -2.48 -3.36 14.14
CA LYS A 164 -3.94 -3.36 14.38
C LYS A 164 -4.73 -3.55 13.09
N ASN A 165 -4.33 -2.91 11.99
CA ASN A 165 -5.00 -3.06 10.71
C ASN A 165 -4.90 -4.50 10.18
N ILE A 166 -3.72 -5.12 10.26
CA ILE A 166 -3.51 -6.51 9.82
C ILE A 166 -4.34 -7.46 10.68
N LEU A 167 -4.26 -7.35 12.01
CA LEU A 167 -5.03 -8.18 12.93
C LEU A 167 -6.53 -7.99 12.78
N SER A 168 -6.99 -6.75 12.58
CA SER A 168 -8.40 -6.45 12.32
C SER A 168 -8.90 -7.13 11.04
N ASN A 169 -8.08 -7.15 9.98
CA ASN A 169 -8.41 -7.87 8.76
C ASN A 169 -8.45 -9.38 9.00
N ALA A 170 -7.44 -9.95 9.66
CA ALA A 170 -7.40 -11.37 9.99
C ALA A 170 -8.63 -11.81 10.81
N CYS A 171 -9.00 -11.05 11.85
CA CYS A 171 -10.21 -11.33 12.65
C CYS A 171 -11.49 -11.17 11.86
N LYS A 172 -11.57 -10.19 10.98
CA LYS A 172 -12.76 -9.87 10.21
C LYS A 172 -13.07 -10.91 9.15
N TYR A 173 -12.04 -11.40 8.44
CA TYR A 173 -12.21 -12.34 7.34
C TYR A 173 -12.15 -13.81 7.77
N SER A 174 -11.82 -14.09 9.04
CA SER A 174 -11.85 -15.45 9.62
C SER A 174 -13.15 -15.81 10.34
N ASP A 175 -14.19 -14.95 10.25
CA ASP A 175 -15.44 -15.05 10.99
C ASP A 175 -15.15 -15.23 12.50
N ASP A 176 -15.61 -16.30 13.14
CA ASP A 176 -15.39 -16.53 14.57
C ASP A 176 -14.14 -17.37 14.90
N LYS A 177 -13.33 -17.71 13.88
CA LYS A 177 -12.12 -18.51 14.10
C LYS A 177 -11.01 -17.67 14.74
N SER A 178 -10.13 -18.34 15.48
CA SER A 178 -8.98 -17.70 16.12
C SER A 178 -7.91 -17.30 15.11
N VAL A 179 -7.27 -16.16 15.36
CA VAL A 179 -6.09 -15.65 14.65
C VAL A 179 -4.85 -15.99 15.45
N GLU A 180 -3.83 -16.48 14.80
CA GLU A 180 -2.56 -16.80 15.42
C GLU A 180 -1.49 -15.80 15.05
N MET A 181 -0.78 -15.28 16.05
CA MET A 181 0.36 -14.38 15.90
C MET A 181 1.59 -15.08 16.49
N ARG A 182 2.62 -15.31 15.67
CA ARG A 182 3.89 -15.94 16.05
C ARG A 182 5.05 -15.00 15.76
N LEU A 183 5.93 -14.84 16.74
CA LEU A 183 7.20 -14.15 16.55
C LEU A 183 8.33 -15.17 16.63
N ARG A 184 9.09 -15.34 15.55
CA ARG A 184 10.27 -16.20 15.50
C ARG A 184 11.47 -15.40 15.02
N GLY A 185 12.42 -15.16 15.91
CA GLY A 185 13.56 -14.29 15.64
C GLY A 185 13.08 -12.89 15.20
N SER A 186 13.32 -12.51 13.94
CA SER A 186 12.89 -11.24 13.34
C SER A 186 11.62 -11.35 12.48
N VAL A 187 11.00 -12.52 12.43
CA VAL A 187 9.84 -12.78 11.57
C VAL A 187 8.56 -12.83 12.41
N LEU A 188 7.65 -11.89 12.16
CA LEU A 188 6.30 -11.91 12.69
C LEU A 188 5.36 -12.52 11.65
N THR A 189 4.69 -13.61 12.02
CA THR A 189 3.65 -14.25 11.20
C THR A 189 2.31 -14.04 11.86
N ILE A 190 1.33 -13.59 11.08
CA ILE A 190 -0.07 -13.45 11.49
C ILE A 190 -0.89 -14.33 10.57
N SER A 191 -1.53 -15.36 11.13
CA SER A 191 -2.27 -16.37 10.36
C SER A 191 -3.74 -16.39 10.77
N ASP A 192 -4.61 -16.38 9.80
CA ASP A 192 -6.04 -16.58 9.96
C ASP A 192 -6.51 -17.87 9.24
N ARG A 193 -7.72 -18.33 9.58
CA ARG A 193 -8.39 -19.45 8.93
C ARG A 193 -9.67 -18.99 8.23
N GLY A 194 -9.56 -17.86 7.52
CA GLY A 194 -10.66 -17.17 6.91
C GLY A 194 -10.97 -17.61 5.49
N ILE A 195 -11.60 -16.68 4.76
CA ILE A 195 -12.04 -16.90 3.38
C ILE A 195 -10.88 -16.98 2.38
N GLY A 196 -9.66 -16.61 2.78
CA GLY A 196 -8.51 -16.51 1.88
C GLY A 196 -8.66 -15.43 0.82
N ILE A 197 -7.66 -15.35 -0.08
CA ILE A 197 -7.57 -14.34 -1.13
C ILE A 197 -7.36 -15.06 -2.48
N PRO A 198 -8.11 -14.70 -3.54
CA PRO A 198 -7.89 -15.25 -4.86
C PRO A 198 -6.44 -14.99 -5.34
N PRO A 199 -5.74 -15.99 -5.90
CA PRO A 199 -4.32 -15.88 -6.27
C PRO A 199 -4.02 -14.72 -7.22
N GLU A 200 -4.92 -14.44 -8.17
CA GLU A 200 -4.81 -13.36 -9.15
C GLU A 200 -4.91 -11.96 -8.52
N GLU A 201 -5.46 -11.86 -7.31
CA GLU A 201 -5.69 -10.61 -6.60
C GLU A 201 -4.61 -10.29 -5.56
N LEU A 202 -3.74 -11.25 -5.19
CA LEU A 202 -2.70 -11.09 -4.17
C LEU A 202 -1.79 -9.89 -4.40
N LYS A 203 -1.45 -9.57 -5.64
CA LYS A 203 -0.62 -8.39 -5.97
C LYS A 203 -1.37 -7.07 -5.83
N ARG A 204 -2.69 -7.10 -5.87
CA ARG A 204 -3.54 -5.90 -5.89
C ARG A 204 -4.04 -5.49 -4.51
N ILE A 205 -4.08 -6.41 -3.52
CA ILE A 205 -4.60 -6.13 -2.18
C ILE A 205 -3.86 -5.04 -1.42
N PHE A 206 -2.64 -4.70 -1.84
CA PHE A 206 -1.85 -3.60 -1.31
C PHE A 206 -2.16 -2.25 -1.96
N GLN A 207 -2.94 -2.23 -3.04
CA GLN A 207 -3.36 -0.97 -3.67
C GLN A 207 -4.40 -0.28 -2.77
N PRO A 208 -4.29 1.04 -2.54
CA PRO A 208 -5.30 1.78 -1.80
C PRO A 208 -6.69 1.59 -2.42
N PHE A 209 -7.72 1.42 -1.57
CA PHE A 209 -9.13 1.19 -1.93
C PHE A 209 -9.42 -0.13 -2.65
N TYR A 210 -8.41 -0.95 -2.92
CA TYR A 210 -8.64 -2.25 -3.51
C TYR A 210 -9.27 -3.20 -2.47
N ARG A 211 -10.28 -3.94 -2.91
CA ARG A 211 -10.95 -4.99 -2.15
C ARG A 211 -11.06 -6.23 -3.01
N ALA A 212 -10.66 -7.37 -2.46
CA ALA A 212 -10.79 -8.63 -3.16
C ALA A 212 -12.27 -8.96 -3.44
N SER A 213 -12.51 -9.63 -4.55
CA SER A 213 -13.84 -9.92 -5.08
C SER A 213 -14.73 -10.68 -4.09
N ASN A 214 -14.11 -11.53 -3.26
CA ASN A 214 -14.78 -12.33 -2.22
C ASN A 214 -15.03 -11.57 -0.90
N THR A 215 -14.73 -10.25 -0.83
CA THR A 215 -14.87 -9.45 0.40
C THR A 215 -16.03 -8.44 0.36
N ARG A 216 -16.95 -8.54 -0.61
CA ARG A 216 -18.01 -7.56 -0.82
C ARG A 216 -18.97 -7.42 0.37
N GLU A 217 -19.25 -8.52 1.05
CA GLU A 217 -20.16 -8.55 2.21
C GLU A 217 -19.54 -7.99 3.49
N TYR A 218 -18.23 -7.86 3.55
CA TYR A 218 -17.52 -7.35 4.73
C TYR A 218 -17.37 -5.83 4.64
N ALA A 219 -17.68 -5.09 5.71
CA ALA A 219 -17.52 -3.63 5.74
C ALA A 219 -16.02 -3.23 5.63
N GLY A 220 -15.67 -2.14 4.96
CA GLY A 220 -14.31 -1.59 4.93
C GLY A 220 -13.97 -0.85 3.64
N HIS A 221 -13.01 0.07 3.73
CA HIS A 221 -12.64 1.02 2.66
C HIS A 221 -11.43 0.58 1.81
N GLY A 222 -10.81 -0.57 2.09
CA GLY A 222 -9.65 -1.06 1.34
C GLY A 222 -8.35 -0.24 1.52
N VAL A 223 -8.24 0.56 2.60
CA VAL A 223 -7.08 1.45 2.84
C VAL A 223 -6.10 0.88 3.88
N GLY A 224 -6.58 0.02 4.80
CA GLY A 224 -5.81 -0.43 5.95
C GLY A 224 -4.53 -1.21 5.59
N LEU A 225 -4.61 -2.13 4.61
CA LEU A 225 -3.46 -2.96 4.25
C LEU A 225 -2.37 -2.17 3.50
N SER A 226 -2.76 -1.26 2.61
CA SER A 226 -1.83 -0.35 1.92
C SER A 226 -1.13 0.60 2.90
N LEU A 227 -1.85 1.09 3.91
CA LEU A 227 -1.29 1.90 5.00
C LEU A 227 -0.29 1.09 5.83
N SER A 228 -0.65 -0.14 6.21
CA SER A 228 0.23 -1.02 6.99
C SER A 228 1.52 -1.33 6.24
N LEU A 229 1.43 -1.67 4.94
CA LEU A 229 2.60 -1.91 4.11
C LEU A 229 3.51 -0.67 4.04
N ARG A 230 2.94 0.52 3.87
CA ARG A 230 3.72 1.76 3.81
C ARG A 230 4.45 2.03 5.13
N ILE A 231 3.77 1.89 6.27
CA ILE A 231 4.38 2.05 7.60
C ILE A 231 5.52 1.03 7.80
N LEU A 232 5.25 -0.25 7.56
CA LEU A 232 6.22 -1.31 7.79
C LEU A 232 7.42 -1.20 6.86
N SER A 233 7.23 -0.85 5.59
CA SER A 233 8.34 -0.66 4.63
C SER A 233 9.24 0.51 4.99
N THR A 234 8.73 1.56 5.63
CA THR A 234 9.55 2.68 6.12
C THR A 234 10.52 2.24 7.24
N TYR A 235 10.14 1.21 8.00
CA TYR A 235 11.02 0.59 9.01
C TYR A 235 11.88 -0.55 8.42
N GLY A 236 11.93 -0.69 7.10
CA GLY A 236 12.72 -1.72 6.41
C GLY A 236 12.13 -3.13 6.50
N ALA A 237 10.91 -3.29 6.99
CA ALA A 237 10.26 -4.59 7.05
C ALA A 237 9.83 -5.05 5.66
N LYS A 238 10.01 -6.34 5.38
CA LYS A 238 9.48 -7.00 4.18
C LYS A 238 8.18 -7.69 4.54
N VAL A 239 7.14 -7.47 3.74
CA VAL A 239 5.82 -8.09 3.93
C VAL A 239 5.61 -9.11 2.82
N ASN A 240 5.34 -10.35 3.22
CA ASN A 240 4.91 -11.43 2.33
C ASN A 240 3.51 -11.87 2.71
N ILE A 241 2.72 -12.29 1.74
CA ILE A 241 1.39 -12.89 1.97
C ILE A 241 1.33 -14.23 1.25
N ILE A 242 0.87 -15.22 1.98
CA ILE A 242 0.53 -16.56 1.48
C ILE A 242 -0.95 -16.75 1.80
N SER A 243 -1.75 -17.10 0.81
CA SER A 243 -3.19 -17.28 1.02
C SER A 243 -3.75 -18.33 0.07
N ASP A 244 -4.58 -19.20 0.64
CA ASP A 244 -5.34 -20.21 -0.09
C ASP A 244 -6.83 -19.94 0.09
N LEU A 245 -7.57 -19.89 -1.02
CA LEU A 245 -8.99 -19.57 -1.04
C LEU A 245 -9.79 -20.60 -0.22
N GLY A 246 -10.59 -20.12 0.74
CA GLY A 246 -11.37 -20.98 1.64
C GLY A 246 -10.59 -21.63 2.79
N VAL A 247 -9.26 -21.43 2.86
CA VAL A 247 -8.38 -21.99 3.90
C VAL A 247 -7.93 -20.92 4.88
N GLY A 248 -7.46 -19.75 4.38
CA GLY A 248 -7.00 -18.65 5.19
C GLY A 248 -5.81 -17.90 4.60
N THR A 249 -5.25 -17.00 5.41
CA THR A 249 -4.13 -16.12 5.01
C THR A 249 -3.06 -16.06 6.10
N SER A 250 -1.82 -15.96 5.67
CA SER A 250 -0.65 -15.73 6.54
C SER A 250 0.22 -14.63 6.00
#